data_1484d812a01cd0e65b36e5d1e06cd777
#
_entry.id   1484d812a01cd0e65b36e5d1e06cd777
#
_cell.length_a   1.000
_cell.length_b   1.000
_cell.length_c   1.000
_cell.angle_alpha   90.00
_cell.angle_beta   90.00
_cell.angle_gamma   90.00
#
_symmetry.space_group_name_H-M   'P 1'
#
loop_
_entity.id
_entity.type
_entity.pdbx_description
1 polymer ?
#
loop_
_entity_poly.entity_id
_entity_poly.type
_entity_poly.pdbx_seq_one_letter_code
_entity_poly.pdbx_strand_id
1 'polypeptide(L)'
;MIALRPLLILSLALILGACASKPIEPYVRPAPEYALPAKADSAFSEIEAAIRAAHGPEASGFELLDSNEDGLRWRLALLDSARHSIDVQYYLWYGDAAGRLLAKRLLDAADRGVKVRMLVDDLNTLYSAGTVGVRDNVAAWLDAHPNVELRLFNPWKERAFGGRVGESVVELERVNQRMHNKSLIVDNQAAILGGRNIGDEYLGLNSEFNFHDLDVVGIGPVARQASAVFDRYWNSEWVMPVSALKLPPPQADGGASRQRLAQQLAEIPALARFPIPPQSWSRELAALRGRLHIGTSRVESDIPAPGVIRQEMVEEIYRLMSSARREVLIINAYIIPDGRSIESLRKLRDSGVTMKALTNSLASHDVPAVNSHYKKWRRPIIESGVQLHEMRHDAAIQPLVSDTPPTRAKFMGLHSKGMVVDRERVFIGSMNFDPRSAGINTEMGAIIESRGLAEALSRLIERDMLPANSWRVEPDEGGGLRWINDKETVTSQPARSQWQRIEDIIFMAFPKALY
;
A
#
# COMPACT_ATOMS: atom_id res chain seq x y z
N MET A 1 16.38 12.10 51.50
CA MET A 1 15.32 12.28 50.50
C MET A 1 15.24 13.69 49.89
N ILE A 2 16.17 14.61 50.14
CA ILE A 2 16.12 16.02 49.67
C ILE A 2 17.02 16.27 48.44
N ALA A 3 17.96 15.38 48.11
CA ALA A 3 18.93 15.58 46.99
C ALA A 3 18.49 15.01 45.62
N LEU A 4 17.42 14.21 45.54
CA LEU A 4 16.92 13.63 44.25
C LEU A 4 16.04 14.57 43.44
N ARG A 5 15.35 15.53 44.05
CA ARG A 5 14.45 16.46 43.38
C ARG A 5 15.15 17.43 42.41
N PRO A 6 16.30 18.06 42.72
CA PRO A 6 16.94 18.95 41.78
C PRO A 6 17.59 18.22 40.58
N LEU A 7 18.03 16.95 40.74
CA LEU A 7 18.54 16.15 39.63
C LEU A 7 17.44 15.73 38.65
N LEU A 8 16.24 15.38 39.16
CA LEU A 8 15.09 15.07 38.31
C LEU A 8 14.58 16.30 37.54
N ILE A 9 14.57 17.48 38.18
CA ILE A 9 14.19 18.75 37.52
C ILE A 9 15.23 19.16 36.49
N LEU A 10 16.52 18.97 36.80
CA LEU A 10 17.62 19.28 35.85
C LEU A 10 17.62 18.32 34.67
N SER A 11 17.35 17.02 34.87
CA SER A 11 17.21 16.06 33.77
C SER A 11 15.94 16.31 32.94
N LEU A 12 14.84 16.71 33.56
CA LEU A 12 13.62 17.10 32.84
C LEU A 12 13.82 18.42 32.06
N ALA A 13 14.54 19.40 32.61
CA ALA A 13 14.89 20.65 31.93
C ALA A 13 15.91 20.44 30.80
N LEU A 14 16.85 19.51 30.92
CA LEU A 14 17.76 19.09 29.85
C LEU A 14 17.04 18.32 28.74
N ILE A 15 16.04 17.51 29.08
CA ILE A 15 15.18 16.85 28.09
C ILE A 15 14.28 17.85 27.38
N LEU A 16 13.71 18.84 28.08
CA LEU A 16 12.90 19.91 27.51
C LEU A 16 13.73 20.91 26.69
N GLY A 17 14.98 21.17 27.07
CA GLY A 17 15.88 22.04 26.30
C GLY A 17 16.43 21.37 25.02
N ALA A 18 16.48 20.05 24.96
CA ALA A 18 16.84 19.29 23.75
C ALA A 18 15.67 19.17 22.75
N CYS A 19 14.46 19.50 23.17
CA CYS A 19 13.23 19.37 22.38
C CYS A 19 12.80 20.65 21.63
N ALA A 20 13.64 21.70 21.57
CA ALA A 20 13.42 22.79 20.64
C ALA A 20 13.72 22.26 19.22
N SER A 21 12.70 21.75 18.52
CA SER A 21 12.84 21.36 17.12
C SER A 21 13.39 22.56 16.35
N LYS A 22 14.59 22.43 15.78
CA LYS A 22 15.11 23.46 14.89
C LYS A 22 14.11 23.58 13.74
N PRO A 23 13.59 24.77 13.44
CA PRO A 23 12.74 24.92 12.27
C PRO A 23 13.53 24.46 11.05
N ILE A 24 12.88 23.73 10.14
CA ILE A 24 13.47 23.48 8.82
C ILE A 24 13.81 24.87 8.25
N GLU A 25 15.06 25.07 7.84
CA GLU A 25 15.44 26.34 7.25
C GLU A 25 14.51 26.68 6.09
N PRO A 26 14.09 27.95 5.96
CA PRO A 26 13.25 28.35 4.86
C PRO A 26 13.92 27.94 3.54
N TYR A 27 13.25 27.09 2.77
CA TYR A 27 13.67 26.76 1.42
C TYR A 27 12.69 27.37 0.41
N VAL A 28 13.19 27.69 -0.78
CA VAL A 28 12.33 28.15 -1.86
C VAL A 28 11.58 26.95 -2.42
N ARG A 29 10.28 26.94 -2.26
CA ARG A 29 9.44 25.87 -2.81
C ARG A 29 9.56 25.87 -4.33
N PRO A 30 9.83 24.70 -4.97
CA PRO A 30 9.81 24.60 -6.42
C PRO A 30 8.47 25.07 -7.01
N ALA A 31 8.51 25.60 -8.23
CA ALA A 31 7.29 25.89 -8.97
C ALA A 31 6.45 24.60 -9.12
N PRO A 32 5.13 24.69 -9.21
CA PRO A 32 4.27 23.53 -9.46
C PRO A 32 4.69 22.80 -10.74
N GLU A 33 4.77 21.47 -10.66
CA GLU A 33 5.16 20.61 -11.74
C GLU A 33 4.10 19.54 -11.95
N TYR A 34 3.80 19.24 -13.22
CA TYR A 34 2.73 18.32 -13.61
C TYR A 34 3.26 17.20 -14.48
N ALA A 35 2.47 16.11 -14.57
CA ALA A 35 2.76 14.97 -15.42
C ALA A 35 3.00 15.41 -16.88
N LEU A 36 3.98 14.79 -17.51
CA LEU A 36 4.21 15.00 -18.94
C LEU A 36 3.00 14.47 -19.73
N PRO A 37 2.61 15.14 -20.83
CA PRO A 37 1.52 14.64 -21.67
C PRO A 37 1.88 13.27 -22.27
N ALA A 38 0.88 12.42 -22.44
CA ALA A 38 1.02 11.15 -23.13
C ALA A 38 1.52 11.37 -24.57
N LYS A 39 2.48 10.56 -25.01
CA LYS A 39 3.06 10.64 -26.35
C LYS A 39 2.78 9.39 -27.17
N ALA A 40 2.65 9.56 -28.48
CA ALA A 40 2.29 8.48 -29.40
C ALA A 40 3.37 7.39 -29.57
N ASP A 41 4.60 7.68 -29.23
CA ASP A 41 5.72 6.74 -29.31
C ASP A 41 5.96 5.94 -28.01
N SER A 42 5.11 6.08 -26.98
CA SER A 42 5.18 5.23 -25.79
C SER A 42 4.87 3.76 -26.12
N ALA A 43 5.42 2.86 -25.33
CA ALA A 43 5.17 1.41 -25.46
C ALA A 43 3.68 1.01 -25.25
N PHE A 44 2.88 1.87 -24.63
CA PHE A 44 1.48 1.63 -24.31
C PHE A 44 0.51 2.25 -25.32
N SER A 45 0.98 3.08 -26.24
CA SER A 45 0.17 3.87 -27.17
C SER A 45 -0.71 3.04 -28.08
N GLU A 46 -0.19 1.93 -28.62
CA GLU A 46 -0.97 1.03 -29.51
C GLU A 46 -2.09 0.32 -28.74
N ILE A 47 -1.84 -0.07 -27.49
CA ILE A 47 -2.85 -0.71 -26.64
C ILE A 47 -3.95 0.29 -26.32
N GLU A 48 -3.59 1.49 -25.88
CA GLU A 48 -4.55 2.56 -25.56
C GLU A 48 -5.36 2.97 -26.80
N ALA A 49 -4.71 3.14 -27.95
CA ALA A 49 -5.37 3.48 -29.20
C ALA A 49 -6.40 2.42 -29.63
N ALA A 50 -6.08 1.14 -29.47
CA ALA A 50 -6.97 0.05 -29.76
C ALA A 50 -8.19 0.01 -28.82
N ILE A 51 -7.99 0.23 -27.52
CA ILE A 51 -9.06 0.32 -26.54
C ILE A 51 -9.98 1.48 -26.89
N ARG A 52 -9.42 2.67 -27.14
CA ARG A 52 -10.17 3.87 -27.48
C ARG A 52 -10.97 3.71 -28.77
N ALA A 53 -10.40 3.09 -29.79
CA ALA A 53 -11.07 2.85 -31.06
C ALA A 53 -12.26 1.90 -30.92
N ALA A 54 -12.17 0.88 -30.07
CA ALA A 54 -13.21 -0.12 -29.89
C ALA A 54 -14.28 0.27 -28.86
N HIS A 55 -13.92 1.06 -27.82
CA HIS A 55 -14.76 1.27 -26.64
C HIS A 55 -14.96 2.74 -26.25
N GLY A 56 -14.36 3.67 -27.00
CA GLY A 56 -14.50 5.11 -26.77
C GLY A 56 -13.38 5.72 -25.90
N PRO A 57 -13.34 7.08 -25.82
CA PRO A 57 -12.22 7.82 -25.25
C PRO A 57 -12.07 7.68 -23.72
N GLU A 58 -13.13 7.33 -23.01
CA GLU A 58 -13.13 7.18 -21.56
C GLU A 58 -12.76 5.75 -21.09
N ALA A 59 -12.65 4.81 -22.05
CA ALA A 59 -12.37 3.43 -21.73
C ALA A 59 -10.89 3.20 -21.42
N SER A 60 -10.64 2.44 -20.35
CA SER A 60 -9.34 1.88 -19.98
C SER A 60 -9.38 0.36 -20.00
N GLY A 61 -8.22 -0.27 -20.13
CA GLY A 61 -8.07 -1.71 -19.97
C GLY A 61 -7.43 -2.03 -18.64
N PHE A 62 -7.89 -3.08 -17.95
CA PHE A 62 -7.49 -3.44 -16.60
C PHE A 62 -7.10 -4.91 -16.49
N GLU A 63 -6.05 -5.22 -15.73
CA GLU A 63 -5.62 -6.56 -15.33
C GLU A 63 -5.37 -6.61 -13.84
N LEU A 64 -5.94 -7.61 -13.14
CA LEU A 64 -5.67 -7.82 -11.71
C LEU A 64 -4.27 -8.40 -11.49
N LEU A 65 -3.58 -7.92 -10.47
CA LEU A 65 -2.32 -8.46 -9.98
C LEU A 65 -2.55 -9.03 -8.57
N ASP A 66 -3.01 -10.28 -8.50
CA ASP A 66 -3.31 -10.97 -7.25
C ASP A 66 -2.13 -11.81 -6.74
N SER A 67 -1.11 -12.06 -7.56
CA SER A 67 0.13 -12.72 -7.13
C SER A 67 1.25 -11.71 -6.90
N ASN A 68 2.12 -12.02 -5.92
CA ASN A 68 3.28 -11.20 -5.64
C ASN A 68 4.33 -11.29 -6.76
N GLU A 69 4.43 -12.45 -7.43
CA GLU A 69 5.30 -12.62 -8.60
C GLU A 69 4.88 -11.67 -9.72
N ASP A 70 3.59 -11.61 -10.06
CA ASP A 70 3.08 -10.68 -11.08
C ASP A 70 3.17 -9.23 -10.62
N GLY A 71 2.98 -8.97 -9.31
CA GLY A 71 3.19 -7.67 -8.71
C GLY A 71 4.58 -7.11 -8.98
N LEU A 72 5.63 -7.91 -8.84
CA LEU A 72 7.01 -7.52 -9.16
C LEU A 72 7.26 -7.49 -10.68
N ARG A 73 6.83 -8.54 -11.39
CA ARG A 73 7.01 -8.67 -12.85
C ARG A 73 6.46 -7.45 -13.61
N TRP A 74 5.22 -7.04 -13.31
CA TRP A 74 4.59 -5.90 -13.99
C TRP A 74 5.20 -4.56 -13.61
N ARG A 75 5.71 -4.39 -12.39
CA ARG A 75 6.51 -3.21 -12.04
C ARG A 75 7.78 -3.11 -12.87
N LEU A 76 8.52 -4.23 -13.02
CA LEU A 76 9.69 -4.29 -13.90
C LEU A 76 9.31 -4.02 -15.35
N ALA A 77 8.24 -4.63 -15.85
CA ALA A 77 7.78 -4.46 -17.23
C ALA A 77 7.44 -3.00 -17.55
N LEU A 78 6.73 -2.32 -16.65
CA LEU A 78 6.40 -0.90 -16.85
C LEU A 78 7.64 -0.02 -16.81
N LEU A 79 8.53 -0.20 -15.82
CA LEU A 79 9.76 0.59 -15.68
C LEU A 79 10.72 0.41 -16.88
N ASP A 80 10.89 -0.82 -17.36
CA ASP A 80 11.74 -1.11 -18.52
C ASP A 80 11.15 -0.55 -19.81
N SER A 81 9.82 -0.49 -19.93
CA SER A 81 9.10 0.00 -21.10
C SER A 81 8.93 1.51 -21.14
N ALA A 82 9.23 2.21 -20.05
CA ALA A 82 9.14 3.67 -19.96
C ALA A 82 10.04 4.36 -20.99
N ARG A 83 9.49 5.38 -21.67
CA ARG A 83 10.20 6.19 -22.67
C ARG A 83 10.31 7.68 -22.32
N HIS A 84 9.37 8.21 -21.54
CA HIS A 84 9.28 9.65 -21.30
C HIS A 84 9.23 10.01 -19.82
N SER A 85 8.38 9.33 -19.04
CA SER A 85 8.18 9.68 -17.63
C SER A 85 7.81 8.48 -16.77
N ILE A 86 8.23 8.55 -15.51
CA ILE A 86 7.81 7.64 -14.44
C ILE A 86 7.46 8.50 -13.23
N ASP A 87 6.24 8.33 -12.70
CA ASP A 87 5.81 8.90 -11.44
C ASP A 87 5.55 7.78 -10.43
N VAL A 88 6.21 7.84 -9.30
CA VAL A 88 6.19 6.78 -8.26
C VAL A 88 5.76 7.37 -6.95
N GLN A 89 4.69 6.84 -6.35
CA GLN A 89 4.19 7.26 -5.05
C GLN A 89 3.99 6.05 -4.14
N TYR A 90 4.70 6.00 -2.99
CA TYR A 90 4.59 4.87 -2.06
C TYR A 90 4.67 5.30 -0.60
N TYR A 91 3.90 4.59 0.23
CA TYR A 91 3.96 4.72 1.69
C TYR A 91 5.25 4.10 2.24
N LEU A 92 5.54 2.85 1.89
CA LEU A 92 6.76 2.16 2.30
C LEU A 92 7.58 1.76 1.07
N TRP A 93 8.89 2.03 1.16
CA TRP A 93 9.90 1.55 0.23
C TRP A 93 11.10 1.04 1.03
N TYR A 94 11.24 -0.29 1.13
CA TYR A 94 12.33 -0.90 1.87
C TYR A 94 13.62 -0.97 1.04
N GLY A 95 14.77 -1.00 1.73
CA GLY A 95 16.09 -1.19 1.10
C GLY A 95 16.49 -2.67 0.97
N ASP A 96 15.51 -3.56 0.86
CA ASP A 96 15.67 -5.01 0.69
C ASP A 96 15.88 -5.40 -0.78
N ALA A 97 15.76 -6.69 -1.13
CA ALA A 97 16.01 -7.18 -2.49
C ALA A 97 15.07 -6.54 -3.51
N ALA A 98 13.77 -6.52 -3.24
CA ALA A 98 12.77 -5.93 -4.12
C ALA A 98 12.98 -4.43 -4.29
N GLY A 99 13.13 -3.71 -3.18
CA GLY A 99 13.29 -2.25 -3.22
C GLY A 99 14.56 -1.80 -3.90
N ARG A 100 15.69 -2.53 -3.72
CA ARG A 100 16.94 -2.27 -4.43
C ARG A 100 16.85 -2.57 -5.92
N LEU A 101 16.15 -3.65 -6.32
CA LEU A 101 15.94 -3.98 -7.72
C LEU A 101 15.12 -2.90 -8.43
N LEU A 102 14.01 -2.47 -7.82
CA LEU A 102 13.15 -1.42 -8.39
C LEU A 102 13.83 -0.05 -8.41
N ALA A 103 14.61 0.31 -7.38
CA ALA A 103 15.42 1.53 -7.38
C ALA A 103 16.47 1.52 -8.51
N LYS A 104 17.13 0.37 -8.71
CA LYS A 104 18.03 0.19 -9.87
C LYS A 104 17.30 0.41 -11.19
N ARG A 105 16.08 -0.11 -11.36
CA ARG A 105 15.29 0.08 -12.60
C ARG A 105 14.89 1.53 -12.83
N LEU A 106 14.57 2.28 -11.78
CA LEU A 106 14.32 3.72 -11.89
C LEU A 106 15.55 4.45 -12.43
N LEU A 107 16.74 4.12 -11.92
CA LEU A 107 18.00 4.70 -12.41
C LEU A 107 18.31 4.25 -13.85
N ASP A 108 18.13 2.97 -14.18
CA ASP A 108 18.30 2.48 -15.55
C ASP A 108 17.35 3.20 -16.54
N ALA A 109 16.14 3.54 -16.12
CA ALA A 109 15.21 4.35 -16.91
C ALA A 109 15.68 5.80 -17.02
N ALA A 110 16.15 6.40 -15.93
CA ALA A 110 16.70 7.75 -15.92
C ALA A 110 17.94 7.88 -16.79
N ASP A 111 18.81 6.86 -16.84
CA ASP A 111 19.97 6.80 -17.75
C ASP A 111 19.54 6.79 -19.24
N ARG A 112 18.35 6.25 -19.56
CA ARG A 112 17.76 6.30 -20.90
C ARG A 112 17.14 7.66 -21.25
N GLY A 113 17.17 8.63 -20.33
CA GLY A 113 16.58 9.96 -20.48
C GLY A 113 15.13 10.08 -19.99
N VAL A 114 14.59 9.04 -19.35
CA VAL A 114 13.24 9.07 -18.75
C VAL A 114 13.25 9.98 -17.53
N LYS A 115 12.29 10.91 -17.46
CA LYS A 115 12.10 11.75 -16.27
C LYS A 115 11.41 10.94 -15.16
N VAL A 116 12.02 10.90 -13.98
CA VAL A 116 11.53 10.18 -12.81
C VAL A 116 11.17 11.14 -11.69
N ARG A 117 9.91 11.14 -11.25
CA ARG A 117 9.45 11.80 -10.04
C ARG A 117 9.09 10.71 -9.01
N MET A 118 9.74 10.76 -7.86
CA MET A 118 9.52 9.79 -6.78
C MET A 118 9.05 10.49 -5.52
N LEU A 119 7.86 10.11 -5.02
CA LEU A 119 7.28 10.60 -3.78
C LEU A 119 7.11 9.46 -2.79
N VAL A 120 7.77 9.54 -1.65
CA VAL A 120 7.67 8.54 -0.59
C VAL A 120 7.32 9.17 0.75
N ASP A 121 6.61 8.43 1.59
CA ASP A 121 6.35 8.87 2.97
C ASP A 121 7.61 8.70 3.84
N ASP A 122 7.83 9.62 4.77
CA ASP A 122 9.02 9.60 5.63
C ASP A 122 8.85 8.77 6.92
N LEU A 123 7.82 7.92 7.03
CA LEU A 123 7.53 7.13 8.24
C LEU A 123 8.62 6.09 8.58
N ASN A 124 9.22 5.48 7.58
CA ASN A 124 10.01 4.25 7.72
C ASN A 124 11.26 4.33 8.64
N THR A 125 11.30 5.30 9.52
CA THR A 125 12.47 5.67 10.31
C THR A 125 12.37 5.36 11.80
N LEU A 126 11.17 5.02 12.29
CA LEU A 126 10.97 4.67 13.70
C LEU A 126 11.33 3.21 14.02
N TYR A 127 11.25 2.32 13.05
CA TYR A 127 11.37 0.88 13.29
C TYR A 127 12.80 0.35 13.32
N SER A 128 13.82 1.15 12.90
CA SER A 128 15.23 0.70 12.96
C SER A 128 16.20 1.86 12.92
N ALA A 129 16.88 2.11 14.03
CA ALA A 129 17.94 3.12 14.14
C ALA A 129 19.09 2.90 13.14
N GLY A 130 19.37 1.65 12.76
CA GLY A 130 20.43 1.30 11.80
C GLY A 130 20.08 1.53 10.34
N THR A 131 18.79 1.61 9.99
CA THR A 131 18.33 1.74 8.59
C THR A 131 18.12 3.19 8.14
N VAL A 132 18.01 4.14 9.06
CA VAL A 132 17.77 5.56 8.75
C VAL A 132 18.90 6.14 7.90
N GLY A 133 20.15 5.97 8.33
CA GLY A 133 21.32 6.47 7.58
C GLY A 133 21.45 5.81 6.20
N VAL A 134 21.16 4.52 6.10
CA VAL A 134 21.18 3.78 4.83
C VAL A 134 20.11 4.32 3.89
N ARG A 135 18.91 4.57 4.37
CA ARG A 135 17.82 5.12 3.57
C ARG A 135 18.11 6.54 3.07
N ASP A 136 18.58 7.41 3.96
CA ASP A 136 18.91 8.79 3.62
C ASP A 136 20.06 8.83 2.58
N ASN A 137 21.03 7.93 2.67
CA ASN A 137 22.08 7.77 1.66
C ASN A 137 21.53 7.29 0.31
N VAL A 138 20.60 6.32 0.30
CA VAL A 138 19.95 5.85 -0.93
C VAL A 138 19.10 6.95 -1.54
N ALA A 139 18.35 7.70 -0.73
CA ALA A 139 17.57 8.84 -1.19
C ALA A 139 18.46 9.91 -1.83
N ALA A 140 19.55 10.30 -1.17
CA ALA A 140 20.51 11.25 -1.72
C ALA A 140 21.18 10.74 -3.02
N TRP A 141 21.43 9.43 -3.11
CA TRP A 141 22.03 8.82 -4.29
C TRP A 141 21.04 8.77 -5.48
N LEU A 142 19.76 8.50 -5.24
CA LEU A 142 18.72 8.58 -6.27
C LEU A 142 18.54 10.02 -6.78
N ASP A 143 18.42 10.98 -5.84
CA ASP A 143 18.20 12.40 -6.15
C ASP A 143 19.41 13.08 -6.82
N ALA A 144 20.61 12.48 -6.71
CA ALA A 144 21.80 12.97 -7.41
C ALA A 144 21.77 12.74 -8.93
N HIS A 145 20.87 11.91 -9.46
CA HIS A 145 20.74 11.69 -10.88
C HIS A 145 19.95 12.83 -11.53
N PRO A 146 20.43 13.48 -12.63
CA PRO A 146 19.81 14.67 -13.23
C PRO A 146 18.36 14.47 -13.71
N ASN A 147 17.96 13.23 -14.01
CA ASN A 147 16.62 12.88 -14.46
C ASN A 147 15.74 12.30 -13.33
N VAL A 148 16.18 12.33 -12.08
CA VAL A 148 15.42 11.85 -10.91
C VAL A 148 15.21 13.00 -9.94
N GLU A 149 13.99 13.20 -9.51
CA GLU A 149 13.66 14.07 -8.38
C GLU A 149 12.92 13.26 -7.31
N LEU A 150 13.46 13.27 -6.09
CA LEU A 150 12.87 12.58 -4.95
C LEU A 150 12.32 13.60 -3.96
N ARG A 151 11.06 13.44 -3.59
CA ARG A 151 10.42 14.23 -2.53
C ARG A 151 9.90 13.32 -1.42
N LEU A 152 9.91 13.83 -0.19
CA LEU A 152 9.36 13.15 0.98
C LEU A 152 8.06 13.81 1.42
N PHE A 153 7.03 13.00 1.68
CA PHE A 153 5.78 13.45 2.27
C PHE A 153 5.92 13.54 3.79
N ASN A 154 5.51 14.66 4.36
CA ASN A 154 5.53 14.94 5.80
C ASN A 154 6.85 14.54 6.48
N PRO A 155 7.99 15.10 6.01
CA PRO A 155 9.29 14.69 6.50
C PRO A 155 9.51 15.11 7.95
N TRP A 156 10.30 14.30 8.65
CA TRP A 156 10.83 14.66 9.96
C TRP A 156 11.76 15.88 9.82
N LYS A 157 11.56 16.89 10.65
CA LYS A 157 12.42 18.08 10.71
C LYS A 157 13.82 17.71 11.22
N GLU A 158 13.87 16.77 12.16
CA GLU A 158 15.11 16.24 12.72
C GLU A 158 15.43 14.88 12.07
N ARG A 159 16.63 14.77 11.50
CA ARG A 159 17.05 13.52 10.82
C ARG A 159 17.71 12.53 11.77
N ALA A 160 18.27 12.98 12.90
CA ALA A 160 18.83 12.10 13.92
C ALA A 160 17.73 11.37 14.70
N PHE A 161 18.00 10.12 15.10
CA PHE A 161 17.04 9.26 15.81
C PHE A 161 16.45 9.93 17.07
N GLY A 162 17.32 10.51 17.93
CA GLY A 162 16.86 11.18 19.16
C GLY A 162 15.98 12.41 18.89
N GLY A 163 16.29 13.19 17.84
CA GLY A 163 15.47 14.33 17.40
C GLY A 163 14.10 13.90 16.92
N ARG A 164 14.01 12.81 16.16
CA ARG A 164 12.72 12.26 15.69
C ARG A 164 11.84 11.76 16.82
N VAL A 165 12.43 11.15 17.85
CA VAL A 165 11.68 10.76 19.06
C VAL A 165 11.13 11.99 19.76
N GLY A 166 11.94 13.04 19.93
CA GLY A 166 11.48 14.32 20.50
C GLY A 166 10.36 14.97 19.69
N GLU A 167 10.51 15.02 18.36
CA GLU A 167 9.51 15.56 17.44
C GLU A 167 8.20 14.75 17.48
N SER A 168 8.27 13.43 17.61
CA SER A 168 7.10 12.56 17.77
C SER A 168 6.29 12.88 19.03
N VAL A 169 6.93 13.32 20.09
CA VAL A 169 6.25 13.68 21.35
C VAL A 169 5.61 15.07 21.25
N VAL A 170 6.30 16.03 20.62
CA VAL A 170 5.88 17.44 20.56
C VAL A 170 4.86 17.68 19.44
N GLU A 171 5.03 17.04 18.29
CA GLU A 171 4.20 17.22 17.09
C GLU A 171 3.46 15.92 16.71
N LEU A 172 2.98 15.15 17.69
CA LEU A 172 2.37 13.83 17.49
C LEU A 172 1.27 13.85 16.44
N GLU A 173 0.40 14.85 16.44
CA GLU A 173 -0.70 14.99 15.48
C GLU A 173 -0.17 15.10 14.06
N ARG A 174 0.81 15.99 13.82
CA ARG A 174 1.42 16.14 12.50
C ARG A 174 2.15 14.89 12.06
N VAL A 175 3.06 14.37 12.89
CA VAL A 175 3.90 13.22 12.50
C VAL A 175 3.12 11.92 12.38
N ASN A 176 1.90 11.85 12.93
CA ASN A 176 1.01 10.70 12.78
C ASN A 176 0.25 10.69 11.44
N GLN A 177 0.12 11.85 10.77
CA GLN A 177 -0.52 11.94 9.45
C GLN A 177 0.45 11.46 8.38
N ARG A 178 0.07 10.41 7.63
CA ARG A 178 0.93 9.74 6.64
C ARG A 178 0.26 9.57 5.29
N MET A 179 1.07 9.57 4.25
CA MET A 179 0.61 9.30 2.90
C MET A 179 0.58 7.78 2.66
N HIS A 180 -0.61 7.19 2.72
CA HIS A 180 -0.75 5.76 2.51
C HIS A 180 -0.99 5.37 1.04
N ASN A 181 -0.86 6.30 0.11
CA ASN A 181 -1.03 6.12 -1.32
C ASN A 181 0.04 5.19 -1.93
N LYS A 182 -0.34 4.42 -2.96
CA LYS A 182 0.56 3.53 -3.71
C LYS A 182 0.20 3.58 -5.18
N SER A 183 1.13 4.12 -5.98
CA SER A 183 0.99 4.17 -7.45
C SER A 183 2.35 4.13 -8.14
N LEU A 184 2.37 3.51 -9.32
CA LEU A 184 3.44 3.60 -10.30
C LEU A 184 2.79 3.97 -11.63
N ILE A 185 3.17 5.10 -12.21
CA ILE A 185 2.59 5.61 -13.45
C ILE A 185 3.72 5.78 -14.48
N VAL A 186 3.49 5.32 -15.69
CA VAL A 186 4.49 5.35 -16.76
C VAL A 186 3.93 6.02 -18.01
N ASP A 187 4.69 7.00 -18.53
CA ASP A 187 4.38 7.75 -19.76
C ASP A 187 2.98 8.39 -19.77
N ASN A 188 2.36 8.53 -18.59
CA ASN A 188 0.97 9.01 -18.43
C ASN A 188 -0.05 8.18 -19.24
N GLN A 189 0.26 6.90 -19.52
CA GLN A 189 -0.58 5.97 -20.29
C GLN A 189 -0.82 4.63 -19.59
N ALA A 190 0.09 4.19 -18.71
CA ALA A 190 -0.07 2.98 -17.91
C ALA A 190 0.13 3.28 -16.43
N ALA A 191 -0.62 2.61 -15.57
CA ALA A 191 -0.49 2.74 -14.11
C ALA A 191 -0.66 1.40 -13.40
N ILE A 192 0.03 1.22 -12.27
CA ILE A 192 -0.28 0.22 -11.25
C ILE A 192 -0.81 0.96 -10.03
N LEU A 193 -2.00 0.58 -9.56
CA LEU A 193 -2.68 1.12 -8.40
C LEU A 193 -3.09 -0.03 -7.48
N GLY A 194 -3.00 0.15 -6.16
CA GLY A 194 -3.45 -0.91 -5.25
C GLY A 194 -2.92 -0.82 -3.83
N GLY A 195 -2.75 -1.96 -3.18
CA GLY A 195 -2.37 -2.09 -1.78
C GLY A 195 -0.89 -2.32 -1.53
N ARG A 196 -0.13 -2.87 -2.51
CA ARG A 196 1.26 -3.28 -2.31
C ARG A 196 2.20 -2.11 -2.07
N ASN A 197 2.97 -2.20 -1.00
CA ASN A 197 4.18 -1.42 -0.82
C ASN A 197 5.37 -2.03 -1.59
N ILE A 198 6.54 -1.40 -1.51
CA ILE A 198 7.78 -1.92 -2.07
C ILE A 198 8.60 -2.54 -0.95
N GLY A 199 8.70 -3.86 -0.96
CA GLY A 199 9.44 -4.66 -0.01
C GLY A 199 9.30 -6.16 -0.29
N ASP A 200 10.24 -6.96 0.23
CA ASP A 200 10.30 -8.40 -0.01
C ASP A 200 9.03 -9.13 0.43
N GLU A 201 8.43 -8.71 1.54
CA GLU A 201 7.19 -9.29 2.08
C GLU A 201 5.94 -8.98 1.25
N TYR A 202 5.95 -7.89 0.47
CA TYR A 202 4.86 -7.53 -0.44
C TYR A 202 5.02 -8.11 -1.84
N LEU A 203 6.23 -8.60 -2.17
CA LEU A 203 6.57 -9.12 -3.48
C LEU A 203 7.02 -10.58 -3.46
N GLY A 204 6.74 -11.27 -2.32
CA GLY A 204 6.87 -12.71 -2.17
C GLY A 204 8.29 -13.22 -2.02
N LEU A 205 9.24 -12.37 -1.64
CA LEU A 205 10.66 -12.70 -1.57
C LEU A 205 11.15 -12.99 -0.14
N ASN A 206 10.29 -12.82 0.88
CA ASN A 206 10.64 -13.06 2.28
C ASN A 206 10.34 -14.52 2.66
N SER A 207 11.28 -15.20 3.34
CA SER A 207 11.13 -16.61 3.75
C SER A 207 10.38 -16.80 5.07
N GLU A 208 10.16 -15.75 5.84
CA GLU A 208 9.43 -15.82 7.12
C GLU A 208 7.95 -15.52 6.93
N PHE A 209 7.62 -14.45 6.20
CA PHE A 209 6.28 -13.93 6.06
C PHE A 209 6.08 -13.19 4.75
N ASN A 210 5.00 -13.47 4.03
CA ASN A 210 4.61 -12.70 2.84
C ASN A 210 3.14 -12.30 2.92
N PHE A 211 2.84 -11.11 2.41
CA PHE A 211 1.47 -10.63 2.27
C PHE A 211 0.80 -11.18 1.02
N HIS A 212 -0.48 -11.51 1.13
CA HIS A 212 -1.38 -11.59 -0.02
C HIS A 212 -2.00 -10.21 -0.24
N ASP A 213 -1.63 -9.56 -1.32
CA ASP A 213 -2.08 -8.20 -1.64
C ASP A 213 -2.64 -8.12 -3.06
N LEU A 214 -3.29 -7.01 -3.39
CA LEU A 214 -4.00 -6.79 -4.64
C LEU A 214 -3.63 -5.46 -5.26
N ASP A 215 -3.24 -5.49 -6.53
CA ASP A 215 -3.13 -4.30 -7.38
C ASP A 215 -3.90 -4.50 -8.69
N VAL A 216 -4.03 -3.42 -9.44
CA VAL A 216 -4.53 -3.42 -10.82
C VAL A 216 -3.55 -2.68 -11.73
N VAL A 217 -3.21 -3.29 -12.87
CA VAL A 217 -2.61 -2.58 -14.01
C VAL A 217 -3.74 -1.95 -14.79
N GLY A 218 -3.60 -0.66 -15.12
CA GLY A 218 -4.52 0.06 -15.97
C GLY A 218 -3.81 0.75 -17.13
N ILE A 219 -4.38 0.66 -18.35
CA ILE A 219 -3.87 1.36 -19.54
C ILE A 219 -4.97 2.23 -20.12
N GLY A 220 -4.66 3.51 -20.34
CA GLY A 220 -5.59 4.50 -20.88
C GLY A 220 -5.89 5.66 -19.92
N PRO A 221 -7.10 6.23 -19.92
CA PRO A 221 -7.51 7.37 -19.07
C PRO A 221 -7.21 7.22 -17.59
N VAL A 222 -7.26 6.01 -17.05
CA VAL A 222 -6.94 5.72 -15.63
C VAL A 222 -5.54 6.19 -15.24
N ALA A 223 -4.56 6.11 -16.13
CA ALA A 223 -3.20 6.59 -15.86
C ALA A 223 -3.17 8.11 -15.69
N ARG A 224 -3.91 8.86 -16.52
CA ARG A 224 -4.03 10.31 -16.42
C ARG A 224 -4.78 10.74 -15.15
N GLN A 225 -5.79 9.99 -14.75
CA GLN A 225 -6.48 10.20 -13.47
C GLN A 225 -5.53 9.98 -12.28
N ALA A 226 -4.72 8.91 -12.33
CA ALA A 226 -3.69 8.64 -11.32
C ALA A 226 -2.61 9.74 -11.30
N SER A 227 -2.18 10.26 -12.47
CA SER A 227 -1.24 11.38 -12.57
C SER A 227 -1.80 12.66 -11.94
N ALA A 228 -3.09 12.95 -12.11
CA ALA A 228 -3.72 14.11 -11.49
C ALA A 228 -3.73 14.00 -9.95
N VAL A 229 -3.92 12.78 -9.41
CA VAL A 229 -3.75 12.52 -7.98
C VAL A 229 -2.30 12.72 -7.56
N PHE A 230 -1.35 12.11 -8.27
CA PHE A 230 0.09 12.26 -7.99
C PHE A 230 0.51 13.74 -7.97
N ASP A 231 0.14 14.52 -8.98
CA ASP A 231 0.49 15.95 -9.11
C ASP A 231 -0.06 16.78 -7.94
N ARG A 232 -1.25 16.46 -7.44
CA ARG A 232 -1.84 17.10 -6.25
C ARG A 232 -0.95 16.90 -5.03
N TYR A 233 -0.45 15.69 -4.81
CA TYR A 233 0.45 15.38 -3.69
C TYR A 233 1.83 15.99 -3.92
N TRP A 234 2.40 15.84 -5.11
CA TRP A 234 3.71 16.34 -5.49
C TRP A 234 3.87 17.84 -5.24
N ASN A 235 2.81 18.59 -5.51
CA ASN A 235 2.77 20.03 -5.35
C ASN A 235 2.22 20.49 -3.99
N SER A 236 1.91 19.60 -3.07
CA SER A 236 1.32 19.94 -1.78
C SER A 236 2.36 20.51 -0.80
N GLU A 237 1.88 21.26 0.21
CA GLU A 237 2.73 21.80 1.28
C GLU A 237 3.31 20.72 2.20
N TRP A 238 2.74 19.52 2.17
CA TRP A 238 3.20 18.36 2.94
C TRP A 238 4.49 17.75 2.39
N VAL A 239 4.93 18.14 1.20
CA VAL A 239 6.01 17.52 0.45
C VAL A 239 7.24 18.42 0.42
N MET A 240 8.41 17.80 0.63
CA MET A 240 9.70 18.48 0.59
C MET A 240 10.68 17.70 -0.29
N PRO A 241 11.41 18.38 -1.21
CA PRO A 241 12.49 17.76 -1.97
C PRO A 241 13.62 17.28 -1.05
N VAL A 242 14.22 16.15 -1.36
CA VAL A 242 15.35 15.59 -0.62
C VAL A 242 16.53 16.56 -0.58
N SER A 243 16.76 17.30 -1.65
CA SER A 243 17.80 18.36 -1.73
C SER A 243 17.65 19.44 -0.66
N ALA A 244 16.44 19.71 -0.18
CA ALA A 244 16.18 20.68 0.91
C ALA A 244 16.42 20.10 2.32
N LEU A 245 16.58 18.78 2.46
CA LEU A 245 16.72 18.09 3.76
C LEU A 245 18.17 18.02 4.24
N LYS A 246 19.14 18.55 3.50
CA LYS A 246 20.57 18.55 3.85
C LYS A 246 21.08 17.13 4.22
N LEU A 247 20.66 16.12 3.45
CA LEU A 247 21.15 14.77 3.64
C LEU A 247 22.68 14.70 3.37
N PRO A 248 23.38 13.68 3.91
CA PRO A 248 24.77 13.48 3.58
C PRO A 248 24.96 13.37 2.06
N PRO A 249 26.02 13.96 1.48
CA PRO A 249 26.28 13.83 0.07
C PRO A 249 26.44 12.35 -0.30
N PRO A 250 25.93 11.89 -1.47
CA PRO A 250 26.10 10.52 -1.89
C PRO A 250 27.60 10.20 -2.00
N GLN A 251 28.00 8.99 -1.60
CA GLN A 251 29.39 8.56 -1.75
C GLN A 251 29.79 8.56 -3.22
N ALA A 252 30.93 9.13 -3.55
CA ALA A 252 31.36 9.61 -4.86
C ALA A 252 31.62 8.57 -5.97
N ASP A 253 31.12 7.34 -5.87
CA ASP A 253 31.41 6.27 -6.83
C ASP A 253 30.13 5.64 -7.42
N GLY A 254 29.32 6.47 -8.10
CA GLY A 254 28.02 6.07 -8.62
C GLY A 254 28.05 4.88 -9.60
N GLY A 255 29.05 4.80 -10.50
CA GLY A 255 29.15 3.74 -11.52
C GLY A 255 29.52 2.38 -10.92
N ALA A 256 30.59 2.33 -10.14
CA ALA A 256 31.05 1.10 -9.47
C ALA A 256 30.04 0.64 -8.41
N SER A 257 29.34 1.57 -7.75
CA SER A 257 28.27 1.24 -6.81
C SER A 257 27.06 0.58 -7.51
N ARG A 258 26.68 1.02 -8.72
CA ARG A 258 25.60 0.39 -9.52
C ARG A 258 25.99 -1.00 -10.00
N GLN A 259 27.24 -1.18 -10.43
CA GLN A 259 27.73 -2.50 -10.86
C GLN A 259 27.77 -3.49 -9.70
N ARG A 260 28.29 -3.07 -8.52
CA ARG A 260 28.24 -3.88 -7.30
C ARG A 260 26.80 -4.22 -6.89
N LEU A 261 25.88 -3.27 -6.97
CA LEU A 261 24.46 -3.53 -6.68
C LEU A 261 23.89 -4.57 -7.65
N ALA A 262 24.18 -4.48 -8.95
CA ALA A 262 23.69 -5.46 -9.92
C ALA A 262 24.25 -6.87 -9.64
N GLN A 263 25.54 -7.00 -9.27
CA GLN A 263 26.13 -8.26 -8.88
C GLN A 263 25.47 -8.83 -7.61
N GLN A 264 25.31 -8.01 -6.58
CA GLN A 264 24.63 -8.42 -5.34
C GLN A 264 23.21 -8.89 -5.58
N LEU A 265 22.44 -8.20 -6.45
CA LEU A 265 21.09 -8.61 -6.80
C LEU A 265 21.05 -9.94 -7.55
N ALA A 266 22.02 -10.18 -8.44
CA ALA A 266 22.13 -11.44 -9.19
C ALA A 266 22.45 -12.65 -8.30
N GLU A 267 23.04 -12.44 -7.13
CA GLU A 267 23.36 -13.48 -6.14
C GLU A 267 22.18 -13.83 -5.22
N ILE A 268 21.08 -13.06 -5.25
CA ILE A 268 19.90 -13.30 -4.40
C ILE A 268 19.02 -14.38 -5.02
N PRO A 269 18.89 -15.57 -4.40
CA PRO A 269 18.11 -16.69 -4.97
C PRO A 269 16.64 -16.35 -5.22
N ALA A 270 16.04 -15.54 -4.36
CA ALA A 270 14.65 -15.09 -4.50
C ALA A 270 14.40 -14.27 -5.78
N LEU A 271 15.44 -13.64 -6.34
CA LEU A 271 15.36 -12.88 -7.59
C LEU A 271 15.70 -13.70 -8.84
N ALA A 272 16.03 -14.98 -8.72
CA ALA A 272 16.51 -15.81 -9.86
C ALA A 272 15.54 -15.86 -11.05
N ARG A 273 14.24 -15.62 -10.83
CA ARG A 273 13.21 -15.61 -11.88
C ARG A 273 13.03 -14.24 -12.57
N PHE A 274 13.69 -13.21 -12.06
CA PHE A 274 13.54 -11.85 -12.57
C PHE A 274 14.83 -11.40 -13.29
N PRO A 275 14.72 -10.69 -14.41
CA PRO A 275 15.89 -10.15 -15.06
C PRO A 275 16.51 -9.06 -14.19
N ILE A 276 17.81 -9.12 -13.92
CA ILE A 276 18.54 -8.06 -13.21
C ILE A 276 18.87 -6.87 -14.16
N PRO A 277 19.32 -7.06 -15.42
CA PRO A 277 19.36 -5.96 -16.39
C PRO A 277 17.97 -5.68 -16.99
N PRO A 278 17.69 -4.44 -17.44
CA PRO A 278 16.50 -4.13 -18.22
C PRO A 278 16.36 -5.03 -19.45
N GLN A 279 15.13 -5.35 -19.82
CA GLN A 279 14.84 -6.15 -21.01
C GLN A 279 13.63 -5.60 -21.78
N SER A 280 13.41 -6.13 -22.99
CA SER A 280 12.19 -5.85 -23.74
C SER A 280 11.02 -6.68 -23.21
N TRP A 281 9.88 -6.03 -22.99
CA TRP A 281 8.62 -6.65 -22.55
C TRP A 281 7.55 -6.60 -23.65
N SER A 282 7.95 -6.40 -24.91
CA SER A 282 7.01 -6.26 -26.04
C SER A 282 6.06 -7.45 -26.18
N ARG A 283 6.56 -8.68 -25.92
CA ARG A 283 5.76 -9.90 -25.99
C ARG A 283 4.71 -9.95 -24.88
N GLU A 284 5.09 -9.60 -23.67
CA GLU A 284 4.22 -9.56 -22.50
C GLU A 284 3.15 -8.46 -22.63
N LEU A 285 3.53 -7.28 -23.14
CA LEU A 285 2.59 -6.20 -23.42
C LEU A 285 1.60 -6.57 -24.54
N ALA A 286 2.06 -7.25 -25.60
CA ALA A 286 1.17 -7.75 -26.63
C ALA A 286 0.17 -8.80 -26.09
N ALA A 287 0.65 -9.71 -25.21
CA ALA A 287 -0.20 -10.70 -24.55
C ALA A 287 -1.18 -10.06 -23.56
N LEU A 288 -0.77 -9.00 -22.86
CA LEU A 288 -1.61 -8.24 -21.94
C LEU A 288 -2.85 -7.71 -22.64
N ARG A 289 -2.70 -7.15 -23.84
CA ARG A 289 -3.82 -6.59 -24.63
C ARG A 289 -5.00 -7.56 -24.76
N GLY A 290 -4.73 -8.87 -24.90
CA GLY A 290 -5.77 -9.90 -25.03
C GLY A 290 -6.47 -10.29 -23.73
N ARG A 291 -5.95 -9.86 -22.58
CA ARG A 291 -6.48 -10.20 -21.24
C ARG A 291 -7.13 -9.03 -20.52
N LEU A 292 -6.97 -7.81 -21.05
CA LEU A 292 -7.50 -6.61 -20.40
C LEU A 292 -9.02 -6.63 -20.31
N HIS A 293 -9.53 -6.44 -19.12
CA HIS A 293 -10.93 -6.15 -18.85
C HIS A 293 -11.22 -4.67 -19.14
N ILE A 294 -12.15 -4.40 -20.03
CA ILE A 294 -12.45 -3.02 -20.45
C ILE A 294 -13.49 -2.40 -19.52
N GLY A 295 -13.31 -1.11 -19.22
CA GLY A 295 -14.23 -0.36 -18.40
C GLY A 295 -13.87 1.12 -18.31
N THR A 296 -14.69 1.88 -17.58
CA THR A 296 -14.39 3.26 -17.19
C THR A 296 -13.88 3.31 -15.75
N SER A 297 -13.20 4.38 -15.39
CA SER A 297 -12.66 4.52 -14.05
C SER A 297 -12.75 5.95 -13.51
N ARG A 298 -12.67 6.07 -12.20
CA ARG A 298 -12.31 7.28 -11.46
C ARG A 298 -11.23 6.91 -10.46
N VAL A 299 -10.13 7.67 -10.44
CA VAL A 299 -9.11 7.54 -9.41
C VAL A 299 -9.31 8.67 -8.42
N GLU A 300 -9.67 8.30 -7.21
CA GLU A 300 -9.99 9.21 -6.13
C GLU A 300 -8.92 9.15 -5.03
N SER A 301 -8.79 10.22 -4.26
CA SER A 301 -7.88 10.28 -3.12
C SER A 301 -8.32 11.31 -2.10
N ASP A 302 -7.85 11.15 -0.87
CA ASP A 302 -7.88 12.22 0.11
C ASP A 302 -7.05 13.41 -0.38
N ILE A 303 -7.33 14.60 0.16
CA ILE A 303 -6.70 15.85 -0.31
C ILE A 303 -5.75 16.39 0.76
N PRO A 304 -4.44 16.44 0.50
CA PRO A 304 -3.46 17.06 1.37
C PRO A 304 -3.52 18.59 1.22
N ALA A 305 -4.55 19.22 1.81
CA ALA A 305 -4.71 20.66 1.80
C ALA A 305 -3.75 21.33 2.82
N PRO A 306 -3.47 22.65 2.71
CA PRO A 306 -2.60 23.34 3.64
C PRO A 306 -3.02 23.15 5.10
N GLY A 307 -2.11 22.59 5.92
CA GLY A 307 -2.34 22.35 7.35
C GLY A 307 -3.37 21.28 7.72
N VAL A 308 -4.06 20.65 6.73
CA VAL A 308 -5.10 19.66 7.01
C VAL A 308 -5.19 18.60 5.89
N ILE A 309 -5.53 17.37 6.26
CA ILE A 309 -5.90 16.33 5.32
C ILE A 309 -7.43 16.24 5.27
N ARG A 310 -8.03 16.43 4.09
CA ARG A 310 -9.46 16.23 3.89
C ARG A 310 -9.73 14.79 3.48
N GLN A 311 -10.53 14.10 4.29
CA GLN A 311 -10.85 12.68 4.16
C GLN A 311 -12.01 12.48 3.17
N GLU A 312 -11.71 12.36 1.88
CA GLU A 312 -12.73 12.18 0.84
C GLU A 312 -12.96 10.71 0.48
N MET A 313 -11.94 9.85 0.67
CA MET A 313 -12.03 8.42 0.34
C MET A 313 -13.09 7.68 1.14
N VAL A 314 -13.29 8.04 2.41
CA VAL A 314 -14.34 7.44 3.25
C VAL A 314 -15.72 7.62 2.63
N GLU A 315 -16.04 8.83 2.18
CA GLU A 315 -17.34 9.13 1.56
C GLU A 315 -17.51 8.44 0.20
N GLU A 316 -16.42 8.29 -0.57
CA GLU A 316 -16.44 7.52 -1.83
C GLU A 316 -16.74 6.03 -1.57
N ILE A 317 -16.12 5.42 -0.54
CA ILE A 317 -16.40 4.03 -0.17
C ILE A 317 -17.86 3.88 0.30
N TYR A 318 -18.35 4.78 1.13
CA TYR A 318 -19.77 4.76 1.54
C TYR A 318 -20.72 4.92 0.37
N ARG A 319 -20.44 5.82 -0.57
CA ARG A 319 -21.24 6.04 -1.78
C ARG A 319 -21.28 4.78 -2.64
N LEU A 320 -20.12 4.17 -2.88
CA LEU A 320 -20.03 2.95 -3.67
C LEU A 320 -20.78 1.80 -2.99
N MET A 321 -20.54 1.54 -1.70
CA MET A 321 -21.18 0.48 -0.95
C MET A 321 -22.71 0.68 -0.87
N SER A 322 -23.16 1.89 -0.58
CA SER A 322 -24.60 2.22 -0.46
C SER A 322 -25.36 2.12 -1.78
N SER A 323 -24.66 2.09 -2.91
CA SER A 323 -25.26 1.92 -4.23
C SER A 323 -25.55 0.45 -4.57
N ALA A 324 -25.20 -0.50 -3.71
CA ALA A 324 -25.43 -1.93 -3.90
C ALA A 324 -26.93 -2.26 -3.91
N ARG A 325 -27.30 -3.19 -4.78
CA ARG A 325 -28.67 -3.70 -4.92
C ARG A 325 -28.80 -5.20 -4.77
N ARG A 326 -27.70 -5.93 -4.93
CA ARG A 326 -27.68 -7.41 -4.92
C ARG A 326 -26.61 -7.98 -4.01
N GLU A 327 -25.36 -7.52 -4.19
CA GLU A 327 -24.21 -8.13 -3.53
C GLU A 327 -23.11 -7.12 -3.26
N VAL A 328 -22.46 -7.26 -2.10
CA VAL A 328 -21.18 -6.61 -1.77
C VAL A 328 -20.19 -7.68 -1.32
N LEU A 329 -19.07 -7.78 -2.02
CA LEU A 329 -17.93 -8.62 -1.64
C LEU A 329 -16.79 -7.72 -1.20
N ILE A 330 -16.22 -7.96 -0.02
CA ILE A 330 -15.13 -7.19 0.57
C ILE A 330 -13.94 -8.11 0.81
N ILE A 331 -12.76 -7.67 0.39
CA ILE A 331 -11.47 -8.19 0.84
C ILE A 331 -10.68 -7.02 1.40
N ASN A 332 -10.40 -7.05 2.70
CA ASN A 332 -9.70 -5.94 3.35
C ASN A 332 -8.87 -6.42 4.54
N ALA A 333 -7.61 -5.99 4.59
CA ALA A 333 -6.67 -6.40 5.62
C ALA A 333 -7.16 -6.09 7.04
N TYR A 334 -7.76 -4.90 7.23
CA TYR A 334 -8.19 -4.40 8.53
C TYR A 334 -9.63 -3.88 8.44
N ILE A 335 -10.53 -4.50 9.23
CA ILE A 335 -11.94 -4.09 9.31
C ILE A 335 -12.27 -3.74 10.75
N ILE A 336 -12.21 -2.45 11.08
CA ILE A 336 -12.58 -1.90 12.39
C ILE A 336 -13.66 -0.84 12.15
N PRO A 337 -14.92 -1.25 11.98
CA PRO A 337 -16.01 -0.32 11.68
C PRO A 337 -16.32 0.60 12.86
N ASP A 338 -17.07 1.64 12.58
CA ASP A 338 -17.74 2.48 13.56
C ASP A 338 -19.27 2.23 13.59
N GLY A 339 -20.00 3.01 14.38
CA GLY A 339 -21.46 2.90 14.45
C GLY A 339 -22.16 3.21 13.13
N ARG A 340 -21.65 4.20 12.33
CA ARG A 340 -22.16 4.56 11.02
C ARG A 340 -22.00 3.41 10.02
N SER A 341 -20.84 2.76 10.05
CA SER A 341 -20.54 1.59 9.20
C SER A 341 -21.52 0.45 9.48
N ILE A 342 -21.71 0.07 10.76
CA ILE A 342 -22.62 -1.00 11.16
C ILE A 342 -24.07 -0.69 10.76
N GLU A 343 -24.51 0.56 10.94
CA GLU A 343 -25.86 0.96 10.52
C GLU A 343 -26.02 0.88 8.98
N SER A 344 -25.01 1.28 8.23
CA SER A 344 -25.02 1.17 6.76
C SER A 344 -25.12 -0.28 6.30
N LEU A 345 -24.39 -1.21 6.94
CA LEU A 345 -24.50 -2.64 6.67
C LEU A 345 -25.90 -3.20 6.98
N ARG A 346 -26.51 -2.77 8.10
CA ARG A 346 -27.90 -3.16 8.44
C ARG A 346 -28.90 -2.69 7.39
N LYS A 347 -28.77 -1.45 6.91
CA LYS A 347 -29.65 -0.92 5.83
C LYS A 347 -29.51 -1.74 4.55
N LEU A 348 -28.30 -2.14 4.17
CA LEU A 348 -28.08 -3.02 3.00
C LEU A 348 -28.73 -4.40 3.21
N ARG A 349 -28.55 -5.03 4.38
CA ARG A 349 -29.23 -6.28 4.74
C ARG A 349 -30.75 -6.16 4.61
N ASP A 350 -31.32 -5.11 5.19
CA ASP A 350 -32.77 -4.87 5.22
C ASP A 350 -33.32 -4.60 3.81
N SER A 351 -32.47 -4.16 2.88
CA SER A 351 -32.75 -4.02 1.45
C SER A 351 -32.54 -5.32 0.64
N GLY A 352 -32.17 -6.42 1.29
CA GLY A 352 -31.97 -7.73 0.67
C GLY A 352 -30.60 -7.92 -0.01
N VAL A 353 -29.62 -7.04 0.26
CA VAL A 353 -28.25 -7.15 -0.29
C VAL A 353 -27.47 -8.23 0.46
N THR A 354 -26.89 -9.17 -0.28
CA THR A 354 -25.96 -10.17 0.26
C THR A 354 -24.59 -9.54 0.48
N MET A 355 -24.02 -9.75 1.66
CA MET A 355 -22.70 -9.17 2.01
C MET A 355 -21.77 -10.26 2.50
N LYS A 356 -20.53 -10.29 1.94
CA LYS A 356 -19.45 -11.16 2.41
C LYS A 356 -18.20 -10.33 2.62
N ALA A 357 -17.45 -10.62 3.68
CA ALA A 357 -16.19 -9.95 3.98
C ALA A 357 -15.11 -10.95 4.35
N LEU A 358 -13.92 -10.78 3.77
CA LEU A 358 -12.69 -11.47 4.12
C LEU A 358 -11.70 -10.49 4.74
N THR A 359 -11.17 -10.82 5.92
CA THR A 359 -10.16 -10.05 6.63
C THR A 359 -9.13 -10.98 7.28
N ASN A 360 -8.17 -10.42 8.03
CA ASN A 360 -7.20 -11.23 8.78
C ASN A 360 -7.81 -11.92 10.00
N SER A 361 -7.41 -13.17 10.26
CA SER A 361 -7.51 -13.78 11.59
C SER A 361 -6.38 -13.23 12.49
N LEU A 362 -6.41 -13.53 13.80
CA LEU A 362 -5.24 -13.24 14.65
C LEU A 362 -4.00 -13.97 14.12
N ALA A 363 -4.15 -15.19 13.61
CA ALA A 363 -3.02 -15.98 13.09
C ALA A 363 -2.38 -15.38 11.83
N SER A 364 -3.13 -14.76 10.93
CA SER A 364 -2.61 -14.14 9.70
C SER A 364 -2.26 -12.65 9.88
N HIS A 365 -2.51 -12.08 11.07
CA HIS A 365 -2.29 -10.66 11.33
C HIS A 365 -0.80 -10.33 11.48
N ASP A 366 -0.36 -9.23 10.85
CA ASP A 366 0.97 -8.64 10.98
C ASP A 366 1.07 -7.65 12.15
N VAL A 367 -0.05 -6.98 12.49
CA VAL A 367 -0.15 -5.99 13.57
C VAL A 367 -1.12 -6.48 14.66
N PRO A 368 -0.64 -7.15 15.73
CA PRO A 368 -1.50 -7.68 16.81
C PRO A 368 -2.42 -6.63 17.43
N ALA A 369 -1.97 -5.38 17.48
CA ALA A 369 -2.74 -4.25 17.99
C ALA A 369 -4.03 -4.00 17.21
N VAL A 370 -4.02 -4.13 15.87
CA VAL A 370 -5.22 -3.99 15.04
C VAL A 370 -6.22 -5.09 15.36
N ASN A 371 -5.78 -6.35 15.50
CA ASN A 371 -6.66 -7.45 15.90
C ASN A 371 -7.30 -7.21 17.27
N SER A 372 -6.54 -6.67 18.23
CA SER A 372 -7.06 -6.39 19.58
C SER A 372 -8.27 -5.45 19.57
N HIS A 373 -8.31 -4.52 18.62
CA HIS A 373 -9.43 -3.60 18.40
C HIS A 373 -10.51 -4.15 17.47
N TYR A 374 -10.15 -5.00 16.50
CA TYR A 374 -11.09 -5.66 15.59
C TYR A 374 -11.97 -6.70 16.30
N LYS A 375 -11.42 -7.52 17.20
CA LYS A 375 -12.09 -8.70 17.76
C LYS A 375 -13.47 -8.42 18.37
N LYS A 376 -13.71 -7.23 18.93
CA LYS A 376 -15.01 -6.82 19.48
C LYS A 376 -16.07 -6.53 18.42
N TRP A 377 -15.63 -6.30 17.16
CA TRP A 377 -16.51 -5.99 16.05
C TRP A 377 -16.99 -7.21 15.27
N ARG A 378 -16.40 -8.40 15.48
CA ARG A 378 -16.82 -9.63 14.83
C ARG A 378 -18.32 -9.87 14.94
N ARG A 379 -18.85 -9.84 16.17
CA ARG A 379 -20.29 -10.04 16.42
C ARG A 379 -21.14 -8.93 15.78
N PRO A 380 -20.92 -7.64 16.01
CA PRO A 380 -21.67 -6.57 15.32
C PRO A 380 -21.67 -6.67 13.80
N ILE A 381 -20.54 -7.07 13.18
CA ILE A 381 -20.43 -7.29 11.74
C ILE A 381 -21.34 -8.44 11.30
N ILE A 382 -21.29 -9.60 11.97
CA ILE A 382 -22.12 -10.76 11.64
C ILE A 382 -23.60 -10.43 11.85
N GLU A 383 -23.97 -9.81 12.97
CA GLU A 383 -25.34 -9.40 13.26
C GLU A 383 -25.90 -8.34 12.31
N SER A 384 -25.01 -7.60 11.62
CA SER A 384 -25.43 -6.70 10.53
C SER A 384 -25.73 -7.42 9.21
N GLY A 385 -25.59 -8.76 9.16
CA GLY A 385 -25.91 -9.59 8.01
C GLY A 385 -24.71 -9.95 7.12
N VAL A 386 -23.49 -9.59 7.51
CA VAL A 386 -22.27 -9.92 6.77
C VAL A 386 -21.83 -11.36 7.07
N GLN A 387 -21.60 -12.15 6.03
CA GLN A 387 -20.89 -13.43 6.13
C GLN A 387 -19.40 -13.13 6.30
N LEU A 388 -18.89 -13.31 7.53
CA LEU A 388 -17.52 -12.98 7.89
C LEU A 388 -16.59 -14.17 7.69
N HIS A 389 -15.51 -13.93 6.96
CA HIS A 389 -14.40 -14.84 6.76
C HIS A 389 -13.10 -14.24 7.28
N GLU A 390 -12.25 -15.07 7.87
CA GLU A 390 -10.92 -14.68 8.35
C GLU A 390 -9.86 -15.54 7.69
N MET A 391 -8.86 -14.90 7.05
CA MET A 391 -7.76 -15.56 6.34
C MET A 391 -6.97 -16.47 7.27
N ARG A 392 -6.61 -17.65 6.78
CA ARG A 392 -5.68 -18.56 7.45
C ARG A 392 -4.23 -18.15 7.19
N HIS A 393 -3.39 -18.26 8.18
CA HIS A 393 -1.95 -18.03 8.02
C HIS A 393 -1.23 -19.14 7.21
N ASP A 394 -1.85 -20.32 7.13
CA ASP A 394 -1.43 -21.53 6.41
C ASP A 394 -2.37 -21.85 5.25
N ALA A 395 -2.96 -20.84 4.63
CA ALA A 395 -3.91 -21.01 3.53
C ALA A 395 -3.30 -21.79 2.37
N ALA A 396 -4.08 -22.73 1.80
CA ALA A 396 -3.61 -23.58 0.69
C ALA A 396 -3.19 -22.79 -0.55
N ILE A 397 -3.72 -21.57 -0.70
CA ILE A 397 -3.42 -20.65 -1.80
C ILE A 397 -2.07 -19.94 -1.67
N GLN A 398 -1.42 -19.95 -0.49
CA GLN A 398 -0.17 -19.22 -0.23
C GLN A 398 0.88 -19.32 -1.36
N PRO A 399 1.22 -20.52 -1.89
CA PRO A 399 2.22 -20.66 -2.95
C PRO A 399 1.87 -19.98 -4.28
N LEU A 400 0.59 -19.68 -4.49
CA LEU A 400 0.10 -19.07 -5.74
C LEU A 400 0.03 -17.54 -5.66
N VAL A 401 -0.25 -16.99 -4.47
CA VAL A 401 -0.56 -15.56 -4.33
C VAL A 401 0.47 -14.77 -3.56
N SER A 402 1.08 -15.35 -2.52
CA SER A 402 1.99 -14.60 -1.65
C SER A 402 3.45 -15.00 -1.77
N ASP A 403 3.78 -16.19 -2.24
CA ASP A 403 5.16 -16.63 -2.42
C ASP A 403 5.62 -16.45 -3.87
N THR A 404 6.86 -16.00 -4.05
CA THR A 404 7.53 -15.95 -5.35
C THR A 404 8.63 -17.00 -5.38
N PRO A 405 8.47 -18.09 -6.15
CA PRO A 405 9.48 -19.14 -6.18
C PRO A 405 10.88 -18.66 -6.56
N PRO A 406 11.96 -19.16 -5.95
CA PRO A 406 12.00 -20.34 -5.07
C PRO A 406 11.64 -20.06 -3.61
N THR A 407 11.25 -18.84 -3.25
CA THR A 407 10.90 -18.47 -1.88
C THR A 407 9.61 -19.17 -1.45
N ARG A 408 9.61 -19.62 -0.20
CA ARG A 408 8.44 -20.13 0.50
C ARG A 408 8.43 -19.59 1.92
N ALA A 409 7.48 -18.74 2.23
CA ALA A 409 7.31 -18.20 3.57
C ALA A 409 6.70 -19.22 4.53
N LYS A 410 7.01 -19.07 5.83
CA LYS A 410 6.44 -19.93 6.88
C LYS A 410 4.93 -19.69 7.06
N PHE A 411 4.47 -18.47 6.81
CA PHE A 411 3.07 -18.10 6.91
C PHE A 411 2.77 -16.86 6.03
N MET A 412 1.48 -16.64 5.80
CA MET A 412 1.01 -15.48 5.04
C MET A 412 0.02 -14.63 5.85
N GLY A 413 -0.10 -13.37 5.44
CA GLY A 413 -1.12 -12.43 5.93
C GLY A 413 -1.84 -11.77 4.78
N LEU A 414 -3.05 -11.28 5.05
CA LEU A 414 -3.83 -10.52 4.07
C LEU A 414 -3.47 -9.03 4.17
N HIS A 415 -3.13 -8.42 3.02
CA HIS A 415 -2.94 -6.97 2.93
C HIS A 415 -3.77 -6.32 1.81
N SER A 416 -4.55 -7.10 1.07
CA SER A 416 -5.45 -6.64 0.00
C SER A 416 -6.49 -5.64 0.51
N LYS A 417 -6.86 -4.65 -0.33
CA LYS A 417 -7.93 -3.70 -0.10
C LYS A 417 -8.76 -3.57 -1.37
N GLY A 418 -9.86 -4.30 -1.41
CA GLY A 418 -10.75 -4.36 -2.56
C GLY A 418 -12.21 -4.56 -2.17
N MET A 419 -13.10 -4.12 -3.04
CA MET A 419 -14.53 -4.32 -2.91
C MET A 419 -15.15 -4.51 -4.29
N VAL A 420 -16.14 -5.41 -4.38
CA VAL A 420 -16.99 -5.58 -5.55
C VAL A 420 -18.42 -5.26 -5.16
N VAL A 421 -19.09 -4.47 -6.00
CA VAL A 421 -20.52 -4.15 -5.85
C VAL A 421 -21.26 -4.65 -7.07
N ASP A 422 -22.26 -5.51 -6.83
CA ASP A 422 -23.20 -6.07 -7.82
C ASP A 422 -22.54 -6.81 -8.99
N ARG A 423 -21.26 -7.21 -8.89
CA ARG A 423 -20.42 -7.77 -9.96
C ARG A 423 -20.31 -6.86 -11.19
N GLU A 424 -20.37 -5.55 -10.97
CA GLU A 424 -20.32 -4.53 -12.00
C GLU A 424 -19.27 -3.46 -11.72
N ARG A 425 -19.07 -3.12 -10.44
CA ARG A 425 -18.16 -2.07 -9.98
C ARG A 425 -17.15 -2.63 -9.00
N VAL A 426 -15.93 -2.13 -9.12
CA VAL A 426 -14.78 -2.56 -8.32
C VAL A 426 -14.16 -1.34 -7.66
N PHE A 427 -13.78 -1.48 -6.40
CA PHE A 427 -12.78 -0.64 -5.75
C PHE A 427 -11.50 -1.44 -5.53
N ILE A 428 -10.35 -0.87 -5.89
CA ILE A 428 -9.01 -1.35 -5.54
C ILE A 428 -8.18 -0.15 -5.15
N GLY A 429 -7.53 -0.20 -3.98
CA GLY A 429 -6.74 0.94 -3.52
C GLY A 429 -5.95 0.66 -2.26
N SER A 430 -5.61 1.73 -1.56
CA SER A 430 -4.79 1.68 -0.35
C SER A 430 -5.60 1.65 0.95
N MET A 431 -6.90 1.99 0.91
CA MET A 431 -7.72 2.25 2.08
C MET A 431 -8.10 0.99 2.85
N ASN A 432 -7.63 0.87 4.09
CA ASN A 432 -8.20 -0.07 5.06
C ASN A 432 -9.54 0.46 5.61
N PHE A 433 -10.38 -0.46 6.07
CA PHE A 433 -11.64 -0.10 6.73
C PHE A 433 -11.42 0.03 8.24
N ASP A 434 -10.54 0.94 8.63
CA ASP A 434 -10.14 1.19 10.01
C ASP A 434 -10.09 2.69 10.33
N PRO A 435 -10.06 3.09 11.63
CA PRO A 435 -10.05 4.49 12.02
C PRO A 435 -8.82 5.28 11.56
N ARG A 436 -7.68 4.62 11.34
CA ARG A 436 -6.45 5.28 10.88
C ARG A 436 -6.58 5.70 9.42
N SER A 437 -7.04 4.81 8.56
CA SER A 437 -7.32 5.12 7.15
C SER A 437 -8.50 6.09 7.01
N ALA A 438 -9.48 6.02 7.92
CA ALA A 438 -10.66 6.87 7.86
C ALA A 438 -10.44 8.31 8.36
N GLY A 439 -9.38 8.59 9.14
CA GLY A 439 -9.25 9.90 9.79
C GLY A 439 -7.84 10.44 9.97
N ILE A 440 -6.79 9.68 9.64
CA ILE A 440 -5.40 10.09 9.92
C ILE A 440 -4.55 10.08 8.66
N ASN A 441 -4.49 8.95 7.97
CA ASN A 441 -3.71 8.82 6.74
C ASN A 441 -4.39 9.48 5.57
N THR A 442 -3.63 9.72 4.50
CA THR A 442 -4.24 9.90 3.18
C THR A 442 -4.34 8.56 2.48
N GLU A 443 -5.41 8.37 1.74
CA GLU A 443 -5.69 7.16 0.97
C GLU A 443 -5.99 7.50 -0.49
N MET A 444 -5.86 6.49 -1.37
CA MET A 444 -6.28 6.58 -2.76
C MET A 444 -6.82 5.25 -3.26
N GLY A 445 -7.58 5.29 -4.36
CA GLY A 445 -8.00 4.08 -5.03
C GLY A 445 -8.70 4.35 -6.36
N ALA A 446 -8.82 3.29 -7.16
CA ALA A 446 -9.57 3.27 -8.39
C ALA A 446 -10.96 2.67 -8.16
N ILE A 447 -11.99 3.41 -8.55
CA ILE A 447 -13.35 2.92 -8.71
C ILE A 447 -13.54 2.63 -10.18
N ILE A 448 -13.77 1.37 -10.53
CA ILE A 448 -13.77 0.88 -11.91
C ILE A 448 -15.14 0.27 -12.23
N GLU A 449 -15.76 0.73 -13.28
CA GLU A 449 -17.00 0.16 -13.83
C GLU A 449 -16.62 -0.80 -14.96
N SER A 450 -16.49 -2.08 -14.63
CA SER A 450 -16.15 -3.15 -15.56
C SER A 450 -16.69 -4.49 -15.05
N ARG A 451 -17.69 -5.02 -15.72
CA ARG A 451 -18.27 -6.33 -15.36
C ARG A 451 -17.23 -7.43 -15.40
N GLY A 452 -16.37 -7.46 -16.43
CA GLY A 452 -15.33 -8.50 -16.55
C GLY A 452 -14.32 -8.45 -15.41
N LEU A 453 -13.86 -7.24 -15.00
CA LEU A 453 -12.96 -7.07 -13.86
C LEU A 453 -13.67 -7.42 -12.54
N ALA A 454 -14.93 -6.99 -12.38
CA ALA A 454 -15.72 -7.29 -11.19
C ALA A 454 -15.95 -8.78 -11.01
N GLU A 455 -16.25 -9.52 -12.09
CA GLU A 455 -16.36 -10.97 -12.06
C GLU A 455 -15.01 -11.65 -11.75
N ALA A 456 -13.89 -11.13 -12.29
CA ALA A 456 -12.56 -11.65 -12.01
C ALA A 456 -12.21 -11.46 -10.51
N LEU A 457 -12.44 -10.26 -9.95
CA LEU A 457 -12.20 -9.99 -8.53
C LEU A 457 -13.17 -10.77 -7.64
N SER A 458 -14.43 -10.95 -8.03
CA SER A 458 -15.38 -11.78 -7.29
C SER A 458 -14.89 -13.21 -7.17
N ARG A 459 -14.43 -13.83 -8.27
CA ARG A 459 -13.87 -15.18 -8.25
C ARG A 459 -12.64 -15.30 -7.35
N LEU A 460 -11.79 -14.28 -7.35
CA LEU A 460 -10.63 -14.21 -6.46
C LEU A 460 -11.06 -14.18 -4.98
N ILE A 461 -11.97 -13.29 -4.61
CA ILE A 461 -12.45 -13.17 -3.22
C ILE A 461 -13.17 -14.48 -2.79
N GLU A 462 -13.99 -15.06 -3.65
CA GLU A 462 -14.69 -16.31 -3.37
C GLU A 462 -13.72 -17.51 -3.24
N ARG A 463 -12.65 -17.57 -4.05
CA ARG A 463 -11.56 -18.54 -3.90
C ARG A 463 -10.87 -18.42 -2.55
N ASP A 464 -10.59 -17.19 -2.13
CA ASP A 464 -9.91 -16.90 -0.88
C ASP A 464 -10.79 -17.18 0.34
N MET A 465 -12.12 -17.14 0.18
CA MET A 465 -13.11 -17.52 1.19
C MET A 465 -13.34 -19.04 1.30
N LEU A 466 -12.75 -19.86 0.43
CA LEU A 466 -12.88 -21.32 0.55
C LEU A 466 -12.31 -21.81 1.89
N PRO A 467 -12.89 -22.89 2.47
CA PRO A 467 -12.47 -23.39 3.79
C PRO A 467 -10.98 -23.77 3.88
N ALA A 468 -10.35 -24.15 2.77
CA ALA A 468 -8.91 -24.41 2.72
C ALA A 468 -8.05 -23.12 2.91
N ASN A 469 -8.63 -21.93 2.70
CA ASN A 469 -7.93 -20.66 2.71
C ASN A 469 -8.35 -19.74 3.87
N SER A 470 -9.58 -19.89 4.35
CA SER A 470 -10.14 -19.02 5.38
C SER A 470 -11.01 -19.77 6.40
N TRP A 471 -11.22 -19.14 7.52
CA TRP A 471 -12.18 -19.51 8.54
C TRP A 471 -13.49 -18.78 8.31
N ARG A 472 -14.61 -19.49 8.26
CA ARG A 472 -15.92 -18.86 8.39
C ARG A 472 -16.20 -18.62 9.87
N VAL A 473 -16.60 -17.40 10.22
CA VAL A 473 -16.88 -17.01 11.62
C VAL A 473 -18.38 -16.93 11.83
N GLU A 474 -18.87 -17.66 12.82
CA GLU A 474 -20.31 -17.76 13.14
C GLU A 474 -20.56 -17.64 14.64
N PRO A 475 -21.76 -17.21 15.08
CA PRO A 475 -22.19 -17.36 16.46
C PRO A 475 -22.27 -18.85 16.84
N ASP A 476 -21.89 -19.18 18.07
CA ASP A 476 -22.14 -20.51 18.67
C ASP A 476 -23.42 -20.53 19.53
N GLU A 477 -23.84 -21.73 19.91
CA GLU A 477 -25.05 -21.94 20.74
C GLU A 477 -24.91 -21.38 22.15
N GLY A 478 -23.69 -21.22 22.65
CA GLY A 478 -23.38 -20.67 23.98
C GLY A 478 -23.26 -19.16 24.02
N GLY A 479 -23.54 -18.46 22.90
CA GLY A 479 -23.41 -17.01 22.79
C GLY A 479 -21.97 -16.55 22.55
N GLY A 480 -21.03 -17.47 22.24
CA GLY A 480 -19.67 -17.20 21.77
C GLY A 480 -19.59 -17.06 20.26
N LEU A 481 -18.38 -17.23 19.73
CA LEU A 481 -18.10 -17.35 18.30
C LEU A 481 -17.38 -18.68 18.02
N ARG A 482 -17.60 -19.23 16.84
CA ARG A 482 -16.86 -20.38 16.33
C ARG A 482 -16.25 -20.06 14.98
N TRP A 483 -15.08 -20.63 14.73
CA TRP A 483 -14.32 -20.56 13.47
C TRP A 483 -14.34 -21.93 12.83
N ILE A 484 -14.79 -22.00 11.60
CA ILE A 484 -15.04 -23.25 10.87
C ILE A 484 -14.19 -23.24 9.60
N ASN A 485 -13.44 -24.31 9.36
CA ASN A 485 -12.75 -24.55 8.09
C ASN A 485 -13.01 -25.99 7.60
N ASP A 486 -12.22 -26.47 6.63
CA ASP A 486 -12.32 -27.81 6.04
C ASP A 486 -11.87 -28.95 6.96
N LYS A 487 -11.16 -28.64 8.05
CA LYS A 487 -10.52 -29.63 8.94
C LYS A 487 -11.12 -29.67 10.33
N GLU A 488 -11.54 -28.52 10.83
CA GLU A 488 -11.90 -28.37 12.24
C GLU A 488 -12.87 -27.19 12.50
N THR A 489 -13.48 -27.24 13.66
CA THR A 489 -14.24 -26.14 14.23
C THR A 489 -13.65 -25.81 15.60
N VAL A 490 -13.28 -24.55 15.82
CA VAL A 490 -12.72 -24.08 17.10
C VAL A 490 -13.56 -22.94 17.66
N THR A 491 -13.61 -22.83 19.00
CA THR A 491 -14.37 -21.80 19.73
C THR A 491 -13.50 -20.67 20.28
N SER A 492 -12.19 -20.73 19.98
CA SER A 492 -11.26 -19.65 20.29
C SER A 492 -10.61 -19.14 19.02
N GLN A 493 -10.36 -17.80 18.95
CA GLN A 493 -9.76 -17.23 17.74
C GLN A 493 -8.45 -17.94 17.36
N PRO A 494 -8.27 -18.29 16.07
CA PRO A 494 -7.05 -18.95 15.58
C PRO A 494 -5.83 -18.06 15.83
N ALA A 495 -4.74 -18.66 16.34
CA ALA A 495 -3.47 -18.00 16.60
C ALA A 495 -2.30 -18.91 16.27
N ARG A 496 -1.17 -18.37 15.79
CA ARG A 496 0.05 -19.14 15.50
C ARG A 496 0.76 -19.63 16.76
N SER A 497 0.59 -18.91 17.89
CA SER A 497 1.24 -19.22 19.16
C SER A 497 0.47 -18.70 20.36
N GLN A 498 0.78 -19.21 21.56
CA GLN A 498 0.27 -18.66 22.82
C GLN A 498 0.77 -17.24 23.06
N TRP A 499 2.00 -16.94 22.59
CA TRP A 499 2.56 -15.59 22.71
C TRP A 499 1.73 -14.55 21.94
N GLN A 500 1.31 -14.86 20.74
CA GLN A 500 0.43 -13.98 19.94
C GLN A 500 -0.90 -13.68 20.65
N ARG A 501 -1.45 -14.65 21.41
CA ARG A 501 -2.64 -14.41 22.25
C ARG A 501 -2.37 -13.44 23.39
N ILE A 502 -1.17 -13.51 23.99
CA ILE A 502 -0.75 -12.60 25.07
C ILE A 502 -0.55 -11.19 24.50
N GLU A 503 0.13 -11.05 23.38
CA GLU A 503 0.29 -9.77 22.68
C GLU A 503 -1.08 -9.12 22.38
N ASP A 504 -2.04 -9.88 21.85
CA ASP A 504 -3.39 -9.42 21.56
C ASP A 504 -4.13 -8.88 22.80
N ILE A 505 -3.83 -9.43 23.98
CA ILE A 505 -4.38 -8.93 25.26
C ILE A 505 -3.67 -7.65 25.70
N ILE A 506 -2.35 -7.60 25.61
CA ILE A 506 -1.55 -6.43 26.01
C ILE A 506 -1.92 -5.20 25.18
N PHE A 507 -2.07 -5.37 23.87
CA PHE A 507 -2.38 -4.27 22.95
C PHE A 507 -3.80 -3.69 23.13
N MET A 508 -4.72 -4.38 23.82
CA MET A 508 -6.01 -3.79 24.18
C MET A 508 -5.89 -2.56 25.10
N ALA A 509 -4.80 -2.45 25.85
CA ALA A 509 -4.56 -1.32 26.75
C ALA A 509 -4.07 -0.05 26.02
N PHE A 510 -3.68 -0.16 24.74
CA PHE A 510 -3.17 0.97 23.97
C PHE A 510 -4.31 1.81 23.36
N PRO A 511 -4.13 3.15 23.26
CA PRO A 511 -5.16 4.02 22.68
C PRO A 511 -5.45 3.70 21.21
N LYS A 512 -6.74 3.73 20.84
CA LYS A 512 -7.18 3.53 19.45
C LYS A 512 -6.61 4.54 18.46
N ALA A 513 -6.22 5.72 18.90
CA ALA A 513 -5.68 6.79 18.08
C ALA A 513 -4.27 6.49 17.53
N LEU A 514 -3.66 5.36 17.93
CA LEU A 514 -2.35 4.93 17.44
C LEU A 514 -2.45 3.92 16.30
N TYR A 515 -3.65 3.41 16.01
CA TYR A 515 -3.89 2.32 15.04
C TYR A 515 -4.94 2.70 14.01
#